data_ae03d4bc8e79d039691c0c327f7ab96a
#
_entry.id   ae03d4bc8e79d039691c0c327f7ab96a
#
_cell.length_a   1.000
_cell.length_b   1.000
_cell.length_c   1.000
_cell.angle_alpha   90.00
_cell.angle_beta   90.00
_cell.angle_gamma   90.00
#
_symmetry.space_group_name_H-M   'P 1'
#
loop_
_entity.id
_entity.type
_entity.pdbx_description
1 polymer ?
#
loop_
_entity_poly.entity_id
_entity_poly.type
_entity_poly.pdbx_seq_one_letter_code
_entity_poly.pdbx_strand_id
1 'polypeptide(L)'
;KQTPIATAGSCFAQHIHKTLRSHNFNILEIEIPPQSLKQSEYEQNGYGMYSARYGNIYTVKQLSQLSKEALGTLDIFEAWEKDGRYTDSQRPNINPSGYKTKEEVFRSRKKHLSCVLKMFEEMEVFIFTLGLTEAWMNFDKTIVYPTAPGVVSGEFDPRKFTWINSNFIDIVNDFKFFQEILYKIRGGRSYRLILTVSPIPLTATYSKKHILTANTYSKATLRSVAGYLSEMNDHIDYFPSYELITNPRNHSSWYEANLRSVRSEAVENVMDIFLTSHSDCSELSISGGETYSLQPKITEMHSDKNIICEEELLERFINNKPAEIDSNQKQISVLIYGDSHAPSAFTAAVQYFSVQGINVNAICLHHYMLLANITSKSLNWSNLNQLLNSFKEDNHEKIISWFNSKNKLLLYSGLLGGNYAFGVLRPLQGERIDGKYVKKNCPRIPLVYKEDEIKDTIINSWKSQIKVYKEDICRLKSQDGYYFHWIASPILSVKAASAWAGEEYVNNGSQSIYNKRYSQLLEEILGEDLKYVSFPDKEFLEMNGFLSNTFQIPNIIQEDIHASDLLYQKKIEKICQSLR
;
A
#
# COMPACT_ATOMS: atom_id res chain seq x y z
N LYS A 1 25.39 -24.15 15.97
CA LYS A 1 25.84 -24.17 14.55
C LYS A 1 25.10 -25.22 13.70
N GLN A 2 24.34 -26.17 14.31
CA GLN A 2 23.62 -27.22 13.55
C GLN A 2 22.21 -26.79 13.09
N THR A 3 21.62 -25.79 13.73
CA THR A 3 20.26 -25.30 13.45
C THR A 3 20.15 -24.77 12.01
N PRO A 4 19.20 -25.24 11.20
CA PRO A 4 19.00 -24.75 9.84
C PRO A 4 18.54 -23.28 9.83
N ILE A 5 19.32 -22.40 9.20
CA ILE A 5 19.10 -20.97 9.15
C ILE A 5 18.78 -20.57 7.72
N ALA A 6 17.69 -19.82 7.53
CA ALA A 6 17.38 -19.14 6.27
C ALA A 6 17.53 -17.64 6.43
N THR A 7 17.96 -16.97 5.35
CA THR A 7 18.14 -15.52 5.31
C THR A 7 17.45 -14.92 4.10
N ALA A 8 16.81 -13.76 4.29
CA ALA A 8 16.23 -12.95 3.23
C ALA A 8 16.23 -11.47 3.63
N GLY A 9 15.98 -10.58 2.68
CA GLY A 9 15.81 -9.17 2.97
C GLY A 9 16.44 -8.25 1.93
N SER A 10 16.75 -7.03 2.34
CA SER A 10 17.44 -6.03 1.54
C SER A 10 18.92 -6.40 1.32
N CYS A 11 19.63 -5.58 0.56
CA CYS A 11 21.05 -5.82 0.25
C CYS A 11 21.94 -6.01 1.51
N PHE A 12 21.60 -5.39 2.64
CA PHE A 12 22.36 -5.61 3.89
C PHE A 12 22.26 -7.07 4.41
N ALA A 13 21.18 -7.80 4.11
CA ALA A 13 21.05 -9.20 4.49
C ALA A 13 22.10 -10.12 3.81
N GLN A 14 22.70 -9.69 2.70
CA GLN A 14 23.77 -10.43 2.03
C GLN A 14 25.01 -10.54 2.93
N HIS A 15 25.32 -9.50 3.71
CA HIS A 15 26.41 -9.54 4.68
C HIS A 15 26.15 -10.58 5.76
N ILE A 16 24.94 -10.64 6.31
CA ILE A 16 24.55 -11.63 7.32
C ILE A 16 24.72 -13.04 6.74
N HIS A 17 24.22 -13.28 5.53
CA HIS A 17 24.33 -14.57 4.86
C HIS A 17 25.81 -15.00 4.68
N LYS A 18 26.63 -14.12 4.11
CA LYS A 18 28.07 -14.39 3.87
C LYS A 18 28.84 -14.65 5.17
N THR A 19 28.56 -13.85 6.21
CA THR A 19 29.20 -14.02 7.52
C THR A 19 28.85 -15.34 8.19
N LEU A 20 27.56 -15.69 8.23
CA LEU A 20 27.14 -16.97 8.80
C LEU A 20 27.75 -18.18 8.07
N ARG A 21 27.80 -18.09 6.74
CA ARG A 21 28.42 -19.11 5.90
C ARG A 21 29.91 -19.25 6.19
N SER A 22 30.67 -18.15 6.27
CA SER A 22 32.10 -18.17 6.53
C SER A 22 32.48 -18.69 7.92
N HIS A 23 31.53 -18.58 8.89
CA HIS A 23 31.67 -19.12 10.26
C HIS A 23 31.07 -20.51 10.46
N ASN A 24 30.77 -21.22 9.35
CA ASN A 24 30.29 -22.60 9.35
C ASN A 24 28.97 -22.80 10.12
N PHE A 25 28.06 -21.82 10.08
CA PHE A 25 26.67 -22.03 10.48
C PHE A 25 25.96 -22.88 9.43
N ASN A 26 24.92 -23.62 9.86
CA ASN A 26 24.10 -24.41 8.96
C ASN A 26 23.12 -23.50 8.17
N ILE A 27 23.68 -22.71 7.25
CA ILE A 27 22.90 -21.81 6.40
C ILE A 27 22.30 -22.61 5.25
N LEU A 28 21.00 -22.47 5.05
CA LEU A 28 20.30 -23.14 3.95
C LEU A 28 20.65 -22.43 2.64
N GLU A 29 21.16 -23.17 1.67
CA GLU A 29 21.36 -22.76 0.28
C GLU A 29 20.67 -23.78 -0.63
N ILE A 30 19.35 -23.58 -0.85
CA ILE A 30 18.50 -24.60 -1.48
C ILE A 30 18.62 -24.62 -3.02
N GLU A 31 18.92 -23.46 -3.64
CA GLU A 31 19.13 -23.39 -5.09
C GLU A 31 20.60 -23.52 -5.42
N ILE A 32 21.01 -24.71 -5.82
CA ILE A 32 22.39 -25.02 -6.16
C ILE A 32 22.70 -24.53 -7.59
N PRO A 33 23.86 -23.86 -7.82
CA PRO A 33 24.28 -23.44 -9.14
C PRO A 33 24.48 -24.66 -10.08
N PRO A 34 24.15 -24.51 -11.38
CA PRO A 34 24.41 -25.58 -12.35
C PRO A 34 25.92 -25.77 -12.53
N GLN A 35 26.34 -27.03 -12.77
CA GLN A 35 27.74 -27.38 -12.96
C GLN A 35 28.45 -26.62 -14.13
N SER A 36 27.66 -26.12 -15.07
CA SER A 36 28.17 -25.35 -16.21
C SER A 36 28.52 -23.90 -15.86
N LEU A 37 28.08 -23.38 -14.69
CA LEU A 37 28.31 -22.01 -14.27
C LEU A 37 29.63 -21.92 -13.51
N LYS A 38 30.48 -20.95 -13.86
CA LYS A 38 31.74 -20.72 -13.15
C LYS A 38 31.49 -20.08 -11.79
N GLN A 39 32.28 -20.41 -10.80
CA GLN A 39 32.18 -19.86 -9.44
C GLN A 39 32.23 -18.33 -9.40
N SER A 40 33.01 -17.71 -10.27
CA SER A 40 33.11 -16.25 -10.41
C SER A 40 31.80 -15.59 -10.91
N GLU A 41 30.85 -16.38 -11.46
CA GLU A 41 29.59 -15.92 -12.00
C GLU A 41 28.43 -16.18 -11.03
N TYR A 42 28.66 -16.84 -9.87
CA TYR A 42 27.60 -17.26 -8.95
C TYR A 42 26.82 -16.05 -8.42
N GLU A 43 27.48 -15.07 -7.84
CA GLU A 43 26.82 -13.90 -7.25
C GLU A 43 26.04 -13.07 -8.29
N GLN A 44 26.63 -12.86 -9.48
CA GLN A 44 25.94 -12.16 -10.59
C GLN A 44 24.66 -12.87 -11.03
N ASN A 45 24.60 -14.20 -10.83
CA ASN A 45 23.42 -15.01 -11.11
C ASN A 45 22.59 -15.29 -9.86
N GLY A 46 22.83 -14.59 -8.75
CA GLY A 46 22.06 -14.65 -7.52
C GLY A 46 22.30 -15.87 -6.64
N TYR A 47 23.36 -16.66 -6.88
CA TYR A 47 23.72 -17.80 -6.04
C TYR A 47 24.63 -17.38 -4.87
N GLY A 48 24.39 -17.98 -3.69
CA GLY A 48 25.21 -17.73 -2.50
C GLY A 48 25.02 -16.35 -1.86
N MET A 49 23.99 -15.62 -2.28
CA MET A 49 23.63 -14.30 -1.70
C MET A 49 22.61 -14.43 -0.57
N TYR A 50 21.73 -15.42 -0.68
CA TYR A 50 20.63 -15.72 0.23
C TYR A 50 20.32 -17.22 0.19
N SER A 51 19.42 -17.66 1.04
CA SER A 51 19.05 -19.08 1.12
C SER A 51 18.35 -19.63 -0.12
N ALA A 52 17.78 -18.78 -0.96
CA ALA A 52 17.30 -19.09 -2.30
C ALA A 52 17.55 -17.89 -3.25
N ARG A 53 17.34 -18.06 -4.55
CA ARG A 53 17.61 -17.04 -5.56
C ARG A 53 16.47 -16.04 -5.77
N TYR A 54 15.91 -15.50 -4.71
CA TYR A 54 14.82 -14.51 -4.82
C TYR A 54 15.33 -13.08 -5.08
N GLY A 55 16.62 -12.81 -4.99
CA GLY A 55 17.17 -11.46 -5.04
C GLY A 55 16.89 -10.68 -3.77
N ASN A 56 16.88 -9.34 -3.85
CA ASN A 56 16.53 -8.52 -2.72
C ASN A 56 15.01 -8.53 -2.46
N ILE A 57 14.64 -8.73 -1.19
CA ILE A 57 13.28 -8.60 -0.70
C ILE A 57 13.25 -7.38 0.22
N TYR A 58 12.80 -6.24 -0.30
CA TYR A 58 12.86 -4.98 0.43
C TYR A 58 11.71 -4.77 1.40
N THR A 59 10.53 -5.35 1.10
CA THR A 59 9.30 -5.11 1.87
C THR A 59 8.69 -6.42 2.37
N VAL A 60 7.96 -6.33 3.49
CA VAL A 60 7.19 -7.47 4.02
C VAL A 60 6.11 -7.91 3.02
N LYS A 61 5.57 -6.97 2.25
CA LYS A 61 4.60 -7.28 1.18
C LYS A 61 5.19 -8.21 0.11
N GLN A 62 6.45 -7.99 -0.30
CA GLN A 62 7.15 -8.90 -1.22
C GLN A 62 7.37 -10.28 -0.60
N LEU A 63 7.75 -10.34 0.69
CA LEU A 63 7.93 -11.61 1.40
C LEU A 63 6.61 -12.39 1.51
N SER A 64 5.53 -11.71 1.86
CA SER A 64 4.18 -12.29 1.92
C SER A 64 3.72 -12.79 0.54
N GLN A 65 3.98 -12.02 -0.52
CA GLN A 65 3.67 -12.43 -1.90
C GLN A 65 4.47 -13.68 -2.30
N LEU A 66 5.78 -13.69 -2.08
CA LEU A 66 6.65 -14.84 -2.39
C LEU A 66 6.19 -16.11 -1.67
N SER A 67 5.77 -16.00 -0.41
CA SER A 67 5.28 -17.14 0.34
C SER A 67 3.94 -17.67 -0.20
N LYS A 68 3.04 -16.79 -0.70
CA LYS A 68 1.80 -17.19 -1.40
C LYS A 68 2.08 -17.94 -2.69
N GLU A 69 3.03 -17.46 -3.49
CA GLU A 69 3.44 -18.14 -4.71
C GLU A 69 4.07 -19.51 -4.43
N ALA A 70 4.95 -19.59 -3.41
CA ALA A 70 5.58 -20.85 -3.02
C ALA A 70 4.55 -21.88 -2.54
N LEU A 71 3.50 -21.44 -1.82
CA LEU A 71 2.38 -22.28 -1.39
C LEU A 71 1.42 -22.65 -2.56
N GLY A 72 1.55 -22.00 -3.72
CA GLY A 72 0.66 -22.22 -4.86
C GLY A 72 -0.72 -21.58 -4.72
N THR A 73 -0.86 -20.55 -3.88
CA THR A 73 -2.12 -19.77 -3.72
C THR A 73 -2.14 -18.48 -4.53
N LEU A 74 -1.04 -18.17 -5.19
CA LEU A 74 -0.88 -17.05 -6.10
C LEU A 74 0.03 -17.46 -7.26
N ASP A 75 -0.39 -17.18 -8.49
CA ASP A 75 0.42 -17.39 -9.70
C ASP A 75 0.72 -16.06 -10.36
N ILE A 76 2.01 -15.78 -10.61
CA ILE A 76 2.45 -14.59 -11.34
C ILE A 76 3.14 -15.03 -12.62
N PHE A 77 2.44 -14.86 -13.75
CA PHE A 77 2.93 -15.20 -15.08
C PHE A 77 3.32 -13.94 -15.86
N GLU A 78 4.32 -13.21 -15.33
CA GLU A 78 4.81 -11.98 -15.94
C GLU A 78 6.30 -12.05 -16.18
N ALA A 79 6.71 -11.81 -17.42
CA ALA A 79 8.10 -11.68 -17.82
C ALA A 79 8.31 -10.32 -18.46
N TRP A 80 9.35 -9.62 -18.03
CA TRP A 80 9.73 -8.33 -18.59
C TRP A 80 10.72 -8.51 -19.74
N GLU A 81 10.53 -7.72 -20.79
CA GLU A 81 11.40 -7.74 -21.95
C GLU A 81 12.47 -6.63 -21.88
N LYS A 82 13.67 -6.97 -22.35
CA LYS A 82 14.76 -6.04 -22.57
C LYS A 82 15.66 -6.58 -23.69
N ASP A 83 15.89 -5.80 -24.73
CA ASP A 83 16.81 -6.12 -25.83
C ASP A 83 16.54 -7.49 -26.47
N GLY A 84 15.28 -7.85 -26.66
CA GLY A 84 14.85 -9.13 -27.24
C GLY A 84 15.04 -10.34 -26.34
N ARG A 85 15.30 -10.14 -25.06
CA ARG A 85 15.40 -11.17 -24.03
C ARG A 85 14.42 -10.92 -22.90
N TYR A 86 14.14 -11.94 -22.10
CA TYR A 86 13.14 -11.90 -21.05
C TYR A 86 13.77 -12.07 -19.67
N THR A 87 13.25 -11.36 -18.68
CA THR A 87 13.62 -11.48 -17.26
C THR A 87 12.39 -11.80 -16.42
N ASP A 88 12.60 -12.39 -15.27
CA ASP A 88 11.56 -12.62 -14.28
C ASP A 88 11.19 -11.29 -13.61
N SER A 89 9.93 -10.85 -13.73
CA SER A 89 9.45 -9.59 -13.16
C SER A 89 9.66 -9.49 -11.64
N GLN A 90 9.67 -10.64 -10.96
CA GLN A 90 9.86 -10.74 -9.52
C GLN A 90 11.32 -10.89 -9.09
N ARG A 91 12.22 -11.14 -10.05
CA ARG A 91 13.66 -11.31 -9.85
C ARG A 91 14.46 -10.79 -11.05
N PRO A 92 14.34 -9.51 -11.43
CA PRO A 92 14.86 -9.02 -12.70
C PRO A 92 16.37 -9.10 -12.85
N ASN A 93 17.13 -9.16 -11.73
CA ASN A 93 18.59 -9.22 -11.70
C ASN A 93 19.19 -10.64 -11.62
N ILE A 94 18.32 -11.67 -11.46
CA ILE A 94 18.80 -13.04 -11.22
C ILE A 94 19.53 -13.68 -12.41
N ASN A 95 19.24 -13.24 -13.60
CA ASN A 95 19.89 -13.67 -14.81
C ASN A 95 20.25 -12.45 -15.67
N PRO A 96 21.43 -11.88 -15.52
CA PRO A 96 21.83 -10.66 -16.24
C PRO A 96 21.76 -10.80 -17.76
N SER A 97 21.99 -12.01 -18.29
CA SER A 97 21.88 -12.29 -19.72
C SER A 97 20.44 -12.42 -20.22
N GLY A 98 19.46 -12.48 -19.32
CA GLY A 98 18.06 -12.75 -19.63
C GLY A 98 17.82 -14.16 -20.23
N TYR A 99 16.58 -14.52 -20.39
CA TYR A 99 16.13 -15.77 -21.01
C TYR A 99 15.75 -15.53 -22.48
N LYS A 100 15.80 -16.57 -23.29
CA LYS A 100 15.44 -16.49 -24.71
C LYS A 100 13.92 -16.40 -24.92
N THR A 101 13.15 -17.05 -24.06
CA THR A 101 11.67 -17.08 -24.16
C THR A 101 11.03 -16.86 -22.80
N LYS A 102 9.73 -16.48 -22.80
CA LYS A 102 8.93 -16.34 -21.58
C LYS A 102 8.74 -17.69 -20.88
N GLU A 103 8.63 -18.78 -21.62
CA GLU A 103 8.49 -20.13 -21.08
C GLU A 103 9.73 -20.54 -20.25
N GLU A 104 10.91 -20.12 -20.68
CA GLU A 104 12.15 -20.32 -19.89
C GLU A 104 12.09 -19.55 -18.58
N VAL A 105 11.59 -18.31 -18.57
CA VAL A 105 11.38 -17.51 -17.35
C VAL A 105 10.45 -18.25 -16.40
N PHE A 106 9.28 -18.68 -16.89
CA PHE A 106 8.26 -19.35 -16.06
C PHE A 106 8.75 -20.69 -15.51
N ARG A 107 9.50 -21.44 -16.30
CA ARG A 107 10.13 -22.70 -15.85
C ARG A 107 11.16 -22.43 -14.74
N SER A 108 12.01 -21.39 -14.90
CA SER A 108 12.96 -20.97 -13.88
C SER A 108 12.24 -20.51 -12.60
N ARG A 109 11.14 -19.73 -12.74
CA ARG A 109 10.33 -19.28 -11.63
C ARG A 109 9.72 -20.45 -10.86
N LYS A 110 9.10 -21.38 -11.55
CA LYS A 110 8.50 -22.58 -10.95
C LYS A 110 9.51 -23.40 -10.13
N LYS A 111 10.72 -23.62 -10.71
CA LYS A 111 11.82 -24.29 -9.98
C LYS A 111 12.22 -23.50 -8.73
N HIS A 112 12.35 -22.19 -8.85
CA HIS A 112 12.67 -21.32 -7.72
C HIS A 112 11.62 -21.43 -6.61
N LEU A 113 10.34 -21.33 -6.93
CA LEU A 113 9.26 -21.39 -5.94
C LEU A 113 9.24 -22.71 -5.18
N SER A 114 9.57 -23.85 -5.84
CA SER A 114 9.73 -25.12 -5.14
C SER A 114 10.92 -25.13 -4.16
N CYS A 115 11.99 -24.41 -4.49
CA CYS A 115 13.13 -24.23 -3.58
C CYS A 115 12.76 -23.31 -2.39
N VAL A 116 12.00 -22.24 -2.63
CA VAL A 116 11.49 -21.36 -1.57
C VAL A 116 10.57 -22.10 -0.61
N LEU A 117 9.65 -22.92 -1.14
CA LEU A 117 8.79 -23.77 -0.33
C LEU A 117 9.61 -24.67 0.58
N LYS A 118 10.56 -25.41 0.00
CA LYS A 118 11.47 -26.28 0.74
C LYS A 118 12.26 -25.53 1.80
N MET A 119 12.77 -24.33 1.49
CA MET A 119 13.48 -23.48 2.45
C MET A 119 12.59 -23.17 3.68
N PHE A 120 11.34 -22.73 3.44
CA PHE A 120 10.40 -22.44 4.54
C PHE A 120 10.00 -23.69 5.34
N GLU A 121 9.98 -24.86 4.72
CA GLU A 121 9.72 -26.13 5.40
C GLU A 121 10.89 -26.54 6.31
N GLU A 122 12.13 -26.37 5.86
CA GLU A 122 13.33 -26.89 6.52
C GLU A 122 13.94 -25.93 7.54
N MET A 123 13.75 -24.60 7.40
CA MET A 123 14.34 -23.62 8.31
C MET A 123 13.80 -23.76 9.74
N GLU A 124 14.65 -23.60 10.73
CA GLU A 124 14.29 -23.45 12.14
C GLU A 124 14.48 -22.00 12.62
N VAL A 125 15.41 -21.28 12.01
CA VAL A 125 15.63 -19.84 12.22
C VAL A 125 15.49 -19.13 10.88
N PHE A 126 14.72 -18.05 10.87
CA PHE A 126 14.62 -17.14 9.73
C PHE A 126 15.16 -15.76 10.09
N ILE A 127 16.10 -15.24 9.34
CA ILE A 127 16.63 -13.89 9.53
C ILE A 127 16.15 -13.01 8.38
N PHE A 128 15.38 -11.97 8.71
CA PHE A 128 14.80 -11.07 7.72
C PHE A 128 15.21 -9.62 7.95
N THR A 129 15.87 -9.02 6.94
CA THR A 129 16.28 -7.61 6.98
C THR A 129 15.25 -6.74 6.27
N LEU A 130 14.52 -5.97 7.06
CA LEU A 130 13.56 -4.96 6.58
C LEU A 130 14.32 -3.84 5.85
N GLY A 131 13.98 -3.55 4.60
CA GLY A 131 14.68 -2.59 3.76
C GLY A 131 13.94 -1.27 3.61
N LEU A 132 12.73 -1.33 3.05
CA LEU A 132 11.97 -0.20 2.57
C LEU A 132 10.50 -0.28 2.96
N THR A 133 9.84 0.89 2.99
CA THR A 133 8.38 1.02 3.03
C THR A 133 7.81 1.28 1.62
N GLU A 134 8.65 1.78 0.70
CA GLU A 134 8.28 2.10 -0.67
C GLU A 134 8.36 0.86 -1.56
N ALA A 135 7.40 0.70 -2.45
CA ALA A 135 7.37 -0.37 -3.44
C ALA A 135 6.58 0.04 -4.69
N TRP A 136 6.73 -0.75 -5.74
CA TRP A 136 5.94 -0.66 -6.95
C TRP A 136 4.96 -1.83 -7.02
N MET A 137 3.75 -1.57 -7.50
CA MET A 137 2.72 -2.59 -7.68
C MET A 137 2.11 -2.48 -9.08
N ASN A 138 1.45 -3.56 -9.52
CA ASN A 138 0.54 -3.44 -10.65
C ASN A 138 -0.63 -2.50 -10.27
N PHE A 139 -1.34 -2.04 -11.30
CA PHE A 139 -2.42 -1.07 -11.11
C PHE A 139 -3.49 -1.54 -10.12
N ASP A 140 -3.86 -2.82 -10.16
CA ASP A 140 -4.86 -3.43 -9.28
C ASP A 140 -4.36 -3.68 -7.85
N LYS A 141 -3.11 -3.32 -7.56
CA LYS A 141 -2.45 -3.51 -6.25
C LYS A 141 -2.46 -4.96 -5.73
N THR A 142 -2.45 -5.90 -6.65
CA THR A 142 -2.44 -7.34 -6.33
C THR A 142 -1.05 -7.94 -6.39
N ILE A 143 -0.13 -7.35 -7.17
CA ILE A 143 1.25 -7.81 -7.37
C ILE A 143 2.21 -6.69 -6.99
N VAL A 144 3.16 -6.98 -6.10
CA VAL A 144 4.27 -6.08 -5.74
C VAL A 144 5.54 -6.50 -6.48
N TYR A 145 6.34 -5.53 -6.91
CA TYR A 145 7.59 -5.73 -7.63
C TYR A 145 8.80 -5.29 -6.80
N PRO A 146 9.97 -5.93 -6.96
CA PRO A 146 11.19 -5.58 -6.23
C PRO A 146 11.75 -4.21 -6.65
N THR A 147 11.48 -3.79 -7.89
CA THR A 147 11.89 -2.50 -8.45
C THR A 147 10.86 -2.00 -9.44
N ALA A 148 10.96 -0.71 -9.83
CA ALA A 148 10.10 -0.18 -10.89
C ALA A 148 10.40 -0.86 -12.22
N PRO A 149 9.36 -1.24 -13.01
CA PRO A 149 9.55 -1.66 -14.39
C PRO A 149 10.31 -0.58 -15.19
N GLY A 150 11.27 -1.00 -16.01
CA GLY A 150 12.14 -0.09 -16.76
C GLY A 150 13.48 0.23 -16.06
N VAL A 151 13.62 -0.03 -14.77
CA VAL A 151 14.90 0.17 -14.03
C VAL A 151 15.94 -0.87 -14.44
N VAL A 152 15.57 -2.14 -14.44
CA VAL A 152 16.43 -3.26 -14.83
C VAL A 152 16.02 -3.79 -16.19
N SER A 153 14.74 -4.04 -16.37
CA SER A 153 14.10 -4.56 -17.59
C SER A 153 12.61 -4.18 -17.59
N GLY A 154 11.90 -4.48 -18.68
CA GLY A 154 10.53 -4.06 -18.90
C GLY A 154 10.41 -2.60 -19.27
N GLU A 155 9.20 -2.11 -19.32
CA GLU A 155 8.86 -0.72 -19.63
C GLU A 155 7.91 -0.16 -18.58
N PHE A 156 8.23 1.04 -18.08
CA PHE A 156 7.35 1.72 -17.13
C PHE A 156 6.16 2.35 -17.85
N ASP A 157 4.96 1.87 -17.50
CA ASP A 157 3.70 2.45 -17.93
C ASP A 157 2.89 2.85 -16.69
N PRO A 158 2.65 4.16 -16.43
CA PRO A 158 1.91 4.62 -15.26
C PRO A 158 0.44 4.15 -15.24
N ARG A 159 -0.07 3.61 -16.36
CA ARG A 159 -1.40 3.00 -16.44
C ARG A 159 -1.41 1.57 -15.90
N LYS A 160 -0.26 0.92 -15.84
CA LYS A 160 -0.11 -0.48 -15.41
C LYS A 160 0.52 -0.60 -14.04
N PHE A 161 1.31 0.39 -13.61
CA PHE A 161 2.09 0.32 -12.39
C PHE A 161 1.85 1.53 -11.51
N THR A 162 1.77 1.30 -10.22
CA THR A 162 1.57 2.34 -9.20
C THR A 162 2.61 2.22 -8.10
N TRP A 163 3.00 3.37 -7.55
CA TRP A 163 3.88 3.44 -6.41
C TRP A 163 3.07 3.43 -5.11
N ILE A 164 3.59 2.76 -4.09
CA ILE A 164 3.04 2.74 -2.75
C ILE A 164 4.11 3.07 -1.71
N ASN A 165 3.69 3.58 -0.56
CA ASN A 165 4.50 3.74 0.64
C ASN A 165 3.72 3.18 1.83
N SER A 166 4.07 1.98 2.27
CA SER A 166 3.37 1.27 3.33
C SER A 166 3.58 1.97 4.67
N ASN A 167 2.51 2.16 5.41
CA ASN A 167 2.56 2.65 6.78
C ASN A 167 2.75 1.49 7.78
N PHE A 168 2.81 1.83 9.08
CA PHE A 168 2.97 0.85 10.16
C PHE A 168 1.91 -0.26 10.13
N ILE A 169 0.65 0.12 9.95
CA ILE A 169 -0.49 -0.83 9.96
C ILE A 169 -0.42 -1.76 8.75
N ASP A 170 -0.11 -1.23 7.58
CA ASP A 170 0.04 -2.01 6.36
C ASP A 170 1.10 -3.10 6.53
N ILE A 171 2.28 -2.73 7.08
CA ILE A 171 3.40 -3.66 7.24
C ILE A 171 3.09 -4.73 8.29
N VAL A 172 2.45 -4.35 9.40
CA VAL A 172 2.01 -5.32 10.44
C VAL A 172 0.99 -6.31 9.87
N ASN A 173 0.06 -5.85 9.04
CA ASN A 173 -0.92 -6.72 8.39
C ASN A 173 -0.25 -7.66 7.36
N ASP A 174 0.64 -7.14 6.50
CA ASP A 174 1.40 -7.95 5.56
C ASP A 174 2.21 -9.04 6.30
N PHE A 175 2.73 -8.70 7.50
CA PHE A 175 3.48 -9.64 8.31
C PHE A 175 2.59 -10.73 8.92
N LYS A 176 1.40 -10.40 9.39
CA LYS A 176 0.41 -11.38 9.87
C LYS A 176 0.04 -12.38 8.76
N PHE A 177 -0.22 -11.88 7.54
CA PHE A 177 -0.48 -12.74 6.39
C PHE A 177 0.72 -13.67 6.08
N PHE A 178 1.93 -13.16 6.14
CA PHE A 178 3.12 -13.98 5.98
C PHE A 178 3.18 -15.09 7.03
N GLN A 179 2.95 -14.77 8.30
CA GLN A 179 2.96 -15.77 9.38
C GLN A 179 1.89 -16.85 9.19
N GLU A 180 0.67 -16.47 8.78
CA GLU A 180 -0.41 -17.41 8.49
C GLU A 180 -0.05 -18.38 7.36
N ILE A 181 0.59 -17.88 6.30
CA ILE A 181 1.04 -18.71 5.18
C ILE A 181 2.17 -19.63 5.63
N LEU A 182 3.13 -19.09 6.37
CA LEU A 182 4.25 -19.85 6.89
C LEU A 182 3.79 -20.96 7.84
N TYR A 183 2.79 -20.69 8.69
CA TYR A 183 2.15 -21.71 9.52
C TYR A 183 1.58 -22.87 8.69
N LYS A 184 0.93 -22.56 7.56
CA LYS A 184 0.41 -23.59 6.63
C LYS A 184 1.55 -24.38 5.98
N ILE A 185 2.57 -23.71 5.44
CA ILE A 185 3.72 -24.35 4.80
C ILE A 185 4.42 -25.30 5.79
N ARG A 186 4.59 -24.88 7.02
CA ARG A 186 5.31 -25.66 8.05
C ARG A 186 4.45 -26.69 8.76
N GLY A 187 3.15 -26.77 8.47
CA GLY A 187 2.23 -27.68 9.17
C GLY A 187 2.16 -27.40 10.67
N GLY A 188 2.23 -26.14 11.09
CA GLY A 188 2.19 -25.71 12.49
C GLY A 188 3.52 -25.87 13.26
N ARG A 189 4.60 -26.32 12.63
CA ARG A 189 5.92 -26.44 13.32
C ARG A 189 6.46 -25.06 13.67
N SER A 190 6.97 -24.92 14.90
CA SER A 190 7.58 -23.68 15.40
C SER A 190 8.84 -23.29 14.63
N TYR A 191 9.19 -22.03 14.71
CA TYR A 191 10.43 -21.44 14.19
C TYR A 191 10.79 -20.21 15.03
N ARG A 192 12.03 -19.74 14.89
CA ARG A 192 12.47 -18.45 15.44
C ARG A 192 12.65 -17.48 14.28
N LEU A 193 12.29 -16.23 14.50
CA LEU A 193 12.50 -15.15 13.54
C LEU A 193 13.38 -14.08 14.16
N ILE A 194 14.44 -13.69 13.46
CA ILE A 194 15.26 -12.53 13.82
C ILE A 194 14.98 -11.42 12.80
N LEU A 195 14.36 -10.35 13.26
CA LEU A 195 14.17 -9.13 12.47
C LEU A 195 15.34 -8.18 12.66
N THR A 196 15.73 -7.51 11.60
CA THR A 196 16.64 -6.38 11.65
C THR A 196 16.25 -5.33 10.63
N VAL A 197 16.64 -4.08 10.82
CA VAL A 197 16.39 -2.98 9.87
C VAL A 197 17.67 -2.62 9.15
N SER A 198 17.61 -2.54 7.83
CA SER A 198 18.75 -2.17 7.00
C SER A 198 19.25 -0.76 7.36
N PRO A 199 20.57 -0.60 7.65
CA PRO A 199 21.16 0.71 7.87
C PRO A 199 21.38 1.51 6.58
N ILE A 200 21.29 0.86 5.41
CA ILE A 200 21.51 1.51 4.12
C ILE A 200 20.35 2.49 3.86
N PRO A 201 20.63 3.79 3.68
CA PRO A 201 19.59 4.78 3.40
C PRO A 201 19.01 4.65 2.00
N LEU A 202 17.80 5.19 1.79
CA LEU A 202 17.20 5.30 0.47
C LEU A 202 18.08 6.14 -0.45
N THR A 203 18.25 5.69 -1.69
CA THR A 203 18.95 6.44 -2.74
C THR A 203 18.04 7.43 -3.42
N ALA A 204 16.80 7.01 -3.66
CA ALA A 204 15.80 7.75 -4.38
C ALA A 204 14.41 7.48 -3.79
N THR A 205 13.49 8.40 -3.97
CA THR A 205 12.09 8.27 -3.56
C THR A 205 11.16 8.80 -4.64
N TYR A 206 10.04 8.14 -4.82
CA TYR A 206 8.98 8.64 -5.69
C TYR A 206 7.95 9.50 -4.94
N SER A 207 8.13 9.69 -3.63
CA SER A 207 7.19 10.41 -2.75
C SER A 207 7.12 11.93 -2.99
N LYS A 208 7.92 12.50 -3.90
CA LYS A 208 8.10 13.95 -4.11
C LYS A 208 8.65 14.70 -2.88
N LYS A 209 9.03 14.00 -1.82
CA LYS A 209 9.66 14.57 -0.62
C LYS A 209 11.18 14.59 -0.77
N HIS A 210 11.82 15.42 0.04
CA HIS A 210 13.27 15.37 0.14
C HIS A 210 13.72 13.98 0.62
N ILE A 211 14.79 13.44 0.06
CA ILE A 211 15.25 12.07 0.32
C ILE A 211 15.52 11.81 1.81
N LEU A 212 16.06 12.76 2.54
CA LEU A 212 16.28 12.62 3.98
C LEU A 212 14.96 12.43 4.75
N THR A 213 13.91 13.17 4.38
CA THR A 213 12.59 13.04 5.00
C THR A 213 11.96 11.69 4.69
N ALA A 214 12.07 11.23 3.43
CA ALA A 214 11.56 9.92 3.01
C ALA A 214 12.31 8.78 3.72
N ASN A 215 13.65 8.87 3.80
CA ASN A 215 14.47 7.89 4.50
C ASN A 215 14.13 7.82 5.99
N THR A 216 14.04 8.97 6.68
CA THR A 216 13.69 9.02 8.10
C THR A 216 12.33 8.38 8.35
N TYR A 217 11.32 8.71 7.54
CA TYR A 217 10.00 8.09 7.64
C TYR A 217 10.08 6.58 7.46
N SER A 218 10.74 6.11 6.41
CA SER A 218 10.87 4.68 6.11
C SER A 218 11.56 3.92 7.25
N LYS A 219 12.73 4.37 7.69
CA LYS A 219 13.49 3.68 8.75
C LYS A 219 12.79 3.73 10.10
N ALA A 220 12.19 4.86 10.48
CA ALA A 220 11.42 4.98 11.72
C ALA A 220 10.19 4.04 11.73
N THR A 221 9.48 3.94 10.61
CA THR A 221 8.34 3.03 10.45
C THR A 221 8.78 1.57 10.58
N LEU A 222 9.83 1.15 9.86
CA LEU A 222 10.34 -0.22 9.89
C LEU A 222 10.86 -0.59 11.29
N ARG A 223 11.56 0.34 11.97
CA ARG A 223 12.04 0.12 13.33
C ARG A 223 10.90 -0.02 14.34
N SER A 224 9.88 0.81 14.22
CA SER A 224 8.68 0.71 15.06
C SER A 224 7.94 -0.61 14.85
N VAL A 225 7.81 -1.05 13.59
CA VAL A 225 7.21 -2.35 13.27
C VAL A 225 8.03 -3.49 13.86
N ALA A 226 9.36 -3.48 13.69
CA ALA A 226 10.22 -4.53 14.22
C ALA A 226 10.15 -4.62 15.74
N GLY A 227 10.13 -3.47 16.44
CA GLY A 227 9.94 -3.41 17.89
C GLY A 227 8.58 -3.97 18.32
N TYR A 228 7.51 -3.50 17.71
CA TYR A 228 6.17 -3.99 18.00
C TYR A 228 6.05 -5.53 17.81
N LEU A 229 6.57 -6.05 16.70
CA LEU A 229 6.49 -7.48 16.40
C LEU A 229 7.30 -8.32 17.39
N SER A 230 8.50 -7.88 17.80
CA SER A 230 9.33 -8.58 18.77
C SER A 230 8.78 -8.53 20.20
N GLU A 231 8.07 -7.45 20.57
CA GLU A 231 7.42 -7.34 21.87
C GLU A 231 6.13 -8.18 21.97
N MET A 232 5.42 -8.34 20.84
CA MET A 232 4.12 -9.02 20.81
C MET A 232 4.21 -10.53 20.50
N ASN A 233 5.40 -11.05 20.18
CA ASN A 233 5.56 -12.46 19.75
C ASN A 233 6.84 -13.07 20.32
N ASP A 234 6.74 -14.03 21.21
CA ASP A 234 7.87 -14.69 21.88
C ASP A 234 8.86 -15.42 20.95
N HIS A 235 8.47 -15.68 19.70
CA HIS A 235 9.32 -16.32 18.70
C HIS A 235 10.01 -15.33 17.75
N ILE A 236 9.86 -14.02 17.97
CA ILE A 236 10.44 -12.96 17.16
C ILE A 236 11.42 -12.16 17.99
N ASP A 237 12.67 -12.12 17.55
CA ASP A 237 13.72 -11.31 18.15
C ASP A 237 14.08 -10.14 17.22
N TYR A 238 14.62 -9.06 17.79
CA TYR A 238 15.13 -7.92 17.02
C TYR A 238 16.64 -7.79 17.22
N PHE A 239 17.38 -7.76 16.10
CA PHE A 239 18.82 -7.46 16.11
C PHE A 239 19.08 -6.02 15.63
N PRO A 240 19.77 -5.17 16.42
CA PRO A 240 19.83 -3.73 16.20
C PRO A 240 20.90 -3.28 15.21
N SER A 241 21.00 -3.89 14.01
CA SER A 241 22.00 -3.49 13.00
C SER A 241 21.84 -2.04 12.57
N TYR A 242 20.63 -1.54 12.51
CA TYR A 242 20.34 -0.15 12.18
C TYR A 242 20.95 0.81 13.21
N GLU A 243 20.67 0.58 14.47
CA GLU A 243 21.17 1.43 15.57
C GLU A 243 22.70 1.38 15.68
N LEU A 244 23.28 0.20 15.51
CA LEU A 244 24.74 0.04 15.58
C LEU A 244 25.47 0.87 14.52
N ILE A 245 24.94 0.92 13.29
CA ILE A 245 25.55 1.68 12.18
C ILE A 245 25.21 3.17 12.27
N THR A 246 23.96 3.54 12.58
CA THR A 246 23.48 4.92 12.52
C THR A 246 23.69 5.71 13.80
N ASN A 247 24.35 5.12 14.82
CA ASN A 247 24.66 5.80 16.05
C ASN A 247 25.41 7.12 15.79
N PRO A 248 24.98 8.26 16.35
CA PRO A 248 25.61 9.56 16.12
C PRO A 248 27.11 9.61 16.42
N ARG A 249 27.62 8.78 17.35
CA ARG A 249 29.05 8.69 17.67
C ARG A 249 29.89 8.08 16.54
N ASN A 250 29.30 7.23 15.70
CA ASN A 250 30.00 6.45 14.67
C ASN A 250 29.62 6.86 13.25
N HIS A 251 28.54 7.63 13.09
CA HIS A 251 27.88 7.89 11.81
C HIS A 251 28.84 8.35 10.70
N SER A 252 29.74 9.27 10.96
CA SER A 252 30.67 9.79 9.96
C SER A 252 31.80 8.84 9.61
N SER A 253 32.11 7.88 10.48
CA SER A 253 33.20 6.92 10.28
C SER A 253 32.77 5.60 9.63
N TRP A 254 31.45 5.29 9.66
CA TRP A 254 30.93 3.98 9.25
C TRP A 254 30.27 3.98 7.87
N TYR A 255 30.18 5.13 7.24
CA TYR A 255 29.75 5.26 5.85
C TYR A 255 30.92 5.69 4.95
N GLU A 256 30.88 5.27 3.69
CA GLU A 256 31.77 5.76 2.65
C GLU A 256 31.52 7.26 2.38
N ALA A 257 32.39 7.86 1.56
CA ALA A 257 32.27 9.28 1.22
C ALA A 257 30.94 9.67 0.57
N ASN A 258 30.22 8.71 -0.01
CA ASN A 258 28.87 8.90 -0.56
C ASN A 258 27.79 8.96 0.50
N LEU A 259 28.11 8.82 1.80
CA LEU A 259 27.23 8.82 2.96
C LEU A 259 26.08 7.77 2.88
N ARG A 260 26.28 6.72 2.10
CA ARG A 260 25.31 5.68 1.84
C ARG A 260 25.86 4.26 2.01
N SER A 261 26.94 3.94 1.32
CA SER A 261 27.57 2.64 1.41
C SER A 261 28.20 2.48 2.80
N VAL A 262 27.87 1.38 3.47
CA VAL A 262 28.46 1.05 4.77
C VAL A 262 29.84 0.48 4.55
N ARG A 263 30.84 0.97 5.29
CA ARG A 263 32.21 0.45 5.22
C ARG A 263 32.29 -0.99 5.70
N SER A 264 33.20 -1.76 5.13
CA SER A 264 33.42 -3.16 5.51
C SER A 264 33.74 -3.33 7.00
N GLU A 265 34.55 -2.44 7.59
CA GLU A 265 34.87 -2.50 9.04
C GLU A 265 33.61 -2.34 9.93
N ALA A 266 32.67 -1.50 9.50
CA ALA A 266 31.42 -1.32 10.22
C ALA A 266 30.52 -2.56 10.10
N VAL A 267 30.50 -3.20 8.92
CA VAL A 267 29.80 -4.47 8.72
C VAL A 267 30.41 -5.56 9.57
N GLU A 268 31.76 -5.70 9.57
CA GLU A 268 32.48 -6.66 10.39
C GLU A 268 32.13 -6.49 11.88
N ASN A 269 32.19 -5.27 12.38
CA ASN A 269 31.84 -4.97 13.78
C ASN A 269 30.40 -5.38 14.13
N VAL A 270 29.44 -5.08 13.26
CA VAL A 270 28.02 -5.49 13.45
C VAL A 270 27.90 -7.01 13.44
N MET A 271 28.62 -7.69 12.55
CA MET A 271 28.60 -9.14 12.44
C MET A 271 29.29 -9.82 13.64
N ASP A 272 30.37 -9.26 14.17
CA ASP A 272 31.00 -9.75 15.40
C ASP A 272 30.05 -9.66 16.60
N ILE A 273 29.33 -8.54 16.74
CA ILE A 273 28.29 -8.39 17.76
C ILE A 273 27.19 -9.43 17.55
N PHE A 274 26.75 -9.63 16.30
CA PHE A 274 25.72 -10.61 15.97
C PHE A 274 26.15 -12.03 16.37
N LEU A 275 27.35 -12.44 15.97
CA LEU A 275 27.93 -13.76 16.26
C LEU A 275 28.10 -13.97 17.77
N THR A 276 28.64 -12.98 18.48
CA THR A 276 28.85 -13.03 19.93
C THR A 276 27.52 -13.16 20.67
N SER A 277 26.48 -12.46 20.22
CA SER A 277 25.15 -12.51 20.86
C SER A 277 24.41 -13.83 20.63
N HIS A 278 24.81 -14.62 19.62
CA HIS A 278 24.13 -15.87 19.23
C HIS A 278 25.04 -17.12 19.33
N SER A 279 26.24 -16.99 19.91
CA SER A 279 27.14 -18.12 20.21
C SER A 279 26.94 -18.61 21.64
N ASP A 280 27.05 -19.92 21.86
CA ASP A 280 27.06 -20.49 23.20
C ASP A 280 28.18 -19.89 24.04
N CYS A 281 27.85 -19.32 25.19
CA CYS A 281 28.81 -18.67 26.12
C CYS A 281 29.92 -19.62 26.66
N SER A 282 29.90 -20.90 26.32
CA SER A 282 30.88 -21.89 26.74
C SER A 282 32.22 -21.86 25.97
N GLU A 283 32.29 -21.19 24.81
CA GLU A 283 33.52 -21.11 24.02
C GLU A 283 34.20 -19.71 24.07
N LEU A 284 33.59 -18.75 24.72
CA LEU A 284 34.18 -17.42 24.92
C LEU A 284 34.85 -17.36 26.30
N SER A 285 36.12 -17.79 26.36
CA SER A 285 37.00 -17.37 27.44
C SER A 285 37.18 -15.85 27.34
N ILE A 286 36.43 -15.13 28.19
CA ILE A 286 36.63 -13.71 28.43
C ILE A 286 38.03 -13.53 29.03
N SER A 287 39.03 -13.36 28.21
CA SER A 287 40.30 -12.78 28.63
C SER A 287 40.02 -11.33 29.02
N GLY A 288 40.09 -11.11 30.29
CA GLY A 288 39.98 -9.88 31.10
C GLY A 288 39.80 -8.54 30.39
N GLY A 289 38.71 -7.86 30.75
CA GLY A 289 38.61 -6.45 31.03
C GLY A 289 39.36 -5.44 30.19
N GLU A 290 39.31 -5.52 28.87
CA GLU A 290 39.68 -4.39 28.02
C GLU A 290 38.41 -3.67 27.54
N THR A 291 38.26 -2.45 28.03
CA THR A 291 37.35 -1.45 27.45
C THR A 291 37.60 -1.42 25.94
N TYR A 292 36.58 -1.77 25.14
CA TYR A 292 36.64 -1.65 23.68
C TYR A 292 37.05 -0.23 23.29
N SER A 293 38.33 -0.04 22.92
CA SER A 293 38.77 1.18 22.33
C SER A 293 38.31 1.17 20.86
N LEU A 294 37.33 2.02 20.58
CA LEU A 294 36.77 2.27 19.23
C LEU A 294 37.78 3.00 18.31
N GLN A 295 39.04 2.57 18.26
CA GLN A 295 39.98 3.08 17.29
C GLN A 295 40.07 2.10 16.12
N PRO A 296 39.79 2.52 14.88
CA PRO A 296 39.86 1.67 13.71
C PRO A 296 41.34 1.28 13.47
N LYS A 297 41.59 -0.03 13.39
CA LYS A 297 42.86 -0.51 12.80
C LYS A 297 42.74 -0.26 11.30
N ILE A 298 43.53 0.69 10.81
CA ILE A 298 43.67 0.99 9.37
C ILE A 298 44.44 -0.17 8.73
N THR A 299 43.70 -1.11 8.17
CA THR A 299 44.22 -2.07 7.18
C THR A 299 43.61 -1.73 5.84
N GLU A 300 44.44 -1.56 4.82
CA GLU A 300 43.96 -1.34 3.44
C GLU A 300 43.10 -2.51 3.01
N MET A 301 41.80 -2.27 2.84
CA MET A 301 40.82 -3.29 2.42
C MET A 301 40.10 -2.90 1.14
N HIS A 302 39.97 -3.88 0.29
CA HIS A 302 39.22 -3.82 -0.95
C HIS A 302 37.73 -3.59 -0.64
N SER A 303 37.15 -2.53 -1.22
CA SER A 303 35.70 -2.31 -1.23
C SER A 303 35.02 -3.55 -1.80
N ASP A 304 34.05 -4.08 -1.08
CA ASP A 304 33.22 -5.21 -1.52
C ASP A 304 32.28 -4.73 -2.65
N LYS A 305 32.81 -4.74 -3.88
CA LYS A 305 32.14 -4.27 -5.11
C LYS A 305 30.99 -5.18 -5.55
N ASN A 306 30.66 -6.22 -4.79
CA ASN A 306 29.81 -7.32 -5.21
C ASN A 306 28.42 -7.31 -4.58
N ILE A 307 28.02 -6.23 -3.86
CA ILE A 307 26.64 -6.13 -3.34
C ILE A 307 25.75 -5.54 -4.41
N ILE A 308 24.75 -6.32 -4.82
CA ILE A 308 23.77 -5.90 -5.83
C ILE A 308 22.63 -5.12 -5.13
N CYS A 309 22.45 -3.87 -5.53
CA CYS A 309 21.41 -2.99 -5.04
C CYS A 309 20.66 -2.34 -6.21
N GLU A 310 19.41 -2.73 -6.40
CA GLU A 310 18.55 -2.19 -7.47
C GLU A 310 18.22 -0.71 -7.26
N GLU A 311 18.28 -0.22 -6.03
CA GLU A 311 18.02 1.20 -5.72
C GLU A 311 19.02 2.15 -6.38
N GLU A 312 20.26 1.72 -6.63
CA GLU A 312 21.24 2.53 -7.36
C GLU A 312 20.84 2.75 -8.81
N LEU A 313 20.18 1.78 -9.40
CA LEU A 313 19.64 1.89 -10.75
C LEU A 313 18.39 2.78 -10.79
N LEU A 314 17.61 2.82 -9.71
CA LEU A 314 16.42 3.66 -9.60
C LEU A 314 16.76 5.16 -9.66
N GLU A 315 17.88 5.59 -9.06
CA GLU A 315 18.35 6.97 -9.13
C GLU A 315 18.59 7.41 -10.58
N ARG A 316 19.26 6.55 -11.37
CA ARG A 316 19.48 6.81 -12.81
C ARG A 316 18.16 6.85 -13.59
N PHE A 317 17.22 5.98 -13.27
CA PHE A 317 15.90 5.93 -13.87
C PHE A 317 15.10 7.21 -13.60
N ILE A 318 15.12 7.74 -12.38
CA ILE A 318 14.43 8.97 -11.99
C ILE A 318 15.09 10.18 -12.66
N ASN A 319 16.43 10.21 -12.75
CA ASN A 319 17.18 11.30 -13.34
C ASN A 319 17.16 11.31 -14.88
N ASN A 320 16.95 10.15 -15.52
CA ASN A 320 16.80 9.99 -16.96
C ASN A 320 15.35 10.07 -17.42
N LYS A 321 14.44 10.67 -16.66
CA LYS A 321 13.10 10.97 -17.17
C LYS A 321 13.24 11.74 -18.49
N PRO A 322 12.50 11.34 -19.54
CA PRO A 322 12.39 12.18 -20.73
C PRO A 322 12.00 13.59 -20.28
N ALA A 323 12.69 14.56 -20.87
CA ALA A 323 12.48 15.97 -20.63
C ALA A 323 11.00 16.31 -20.56
N GLU A 324 10.68 17.23 -19.66
CA GLU A 324 9.46 18.00 -19.53
C GLU A 324 8.32 17.58 -20.48
N ILE A 325 7.28 16.99 -19.88
CA ILE A 325 6.00 16.77 -20.56
C ILE A 325 5.63 18.10 -21.21
N ASP A 326 5.53 18.08 -22.52
CA ASP A 326 5.10 19.17 -23.39
C ASP A 326 4.00 19.99 -22.71
N SER A 327 4.22 21.31 -22.58
CA SER A 327 3.31 22.26 -21.94
C SER A 327 1.92 22.34 -22.58
N ASN A 328 1.66 21.56 -23.62
CA ASN A 328 0.38 21.39 -24.31
C ASN A 328 -0.48 20.21 -23.81
N GLN A 329 -0.03 19.40 -22.86
CA GLN A 329 -0.91 18.37 -22.28
C GLN A 329 -2.01 19.03 -21.45
N LYS A 330 -3.26 18.61 -21.68
CA LYS A 330 -4.43 19.07 -20.92
C LYS A 330 -4.19 18.80 -19.43
N GLN A 331 -3.98 19.86 -18.68
CA GLN A 331 -3.89 19.81 -17.22
C GLN A 331 -5.28 20.02 -16.65
N ILE A 332 -5.69 19.17 -15.70
CA ILE A 332 -6.92 19.32 -14.93
C ILE A 332 -6.60 19.41 -13.43
N SER A 333 -7.28 20.28 -12.73
CA SER A 333 -7.22 20.34 -11.26
C SER A 333 -8.51 19.84 -10.67
N VAL A 334 -8.44 18.78 -9.86
CA VAL A 334 -9.58 18.12 -9.23
C VAL A 334 -9.54 18.36 -7.73
N LEU A 335 -10.57 18.99 -7.20
CA LEU A 335 -10.76 19.13 -5.78
C LEU A 335 -11.91 18.22 -5.33
N ILE A 336 -11.63 17.34 -4.41
CA ILE A 336 -12.61 16.46 -3.78
C ILE A 336 -12.86 16.97 -2.37
N TYR A 337 -14.09 17.34 -2.08
CA TYR A 337 -14.53 17.77 -0.77
C TYR A 337 -15.58 16.82 -0.21
N GLY A 338 -15.39 16.34 1.01
CA GLY A 338 -16.33 15.35 1.50
C GLY A 338 -16.11 14.86 2.93
N ASP A 339 -16.80 13.76 3.24
CA ASP A 339 -16.69 13.01 4.48
C ASP A 339 -15.68 11.87 4.38
N SER A 340 -15.86 10.78 5.11
CA SER A 340 -15.01 9.60 5.10
C SER A 340 -14.86 8.90 3.73
N HIS A 341 -15.71 9.24 2.76
CA HIS A 341 -15.66 8.72 1.40
C HIS A 341 -14.75 9.55 0.46
N ALA A 342 -14.38 10.77 0.85
CA ALA A 342 -13.56 11.65 0.03
C ALA A 342 -12.16 11.08 -0.29
N PRO A 343 -11.44 10.41 0.62
CA PRO A 343 -10.14 9.80 0.31
C PRO A 343 -10.21 8.73 -0.79
N SER A 344 -11.22 7.86 -0.79
CA SER A 344 -11.38 6.85 -1.85
C SER A 344 -11.73 7.48 -3.19
N ALA A 345 -12.61 8.51 -3.21
CA ALA A 345 -12.90 9.27 -4.40
C ALA A 345 -11.66 10.01 -4.93
N PHE A 346 -10.81 10.53 -4.05
CA PHE A 346 -9.54 11.17 -4.40
C PHE A 346 -8.58 10.18 -5.06
N THR A 347 -8.35 9.03 -4.45
CA THR A 347 -7.49 7.97 -5.01
C THR A 347 -8.00 7.56 -6.40
N ALA A 348 -9.29 7.34 -6.54
CA ALA A 348 -9.93 6.98 -7.79
C ALA A 348 -9.78 8.06 -8.89
N ALA A 349 -9.93 9.35 -8.54
CA ALA A 349 -9.75 10.45 -9.48
C ALA A 349 -8.30 10.53 -9.99
N VAL A 350 -7.32 10.46 -9.09
CA VAL A 350 -5.91 10.46 -9.46
C VAL A 350 -5.59 9.31 -10.42
N GLN A 351 -6.07 8.11 -10.11
CA GLN A 351 -5.86 6.94 -10.93
C GLN A 351 -6.52 7.07 -12.31
N TYR A 352 -7.78 7.49 -12.37
CA TYR A 352 -8.50 7.65 -13.62
C TYR A 352 -7.79 8.61 -14.58
N PHE A 353 -7.45 9.83 -14.10
CA PHE A 353 -6.80 10.82 -14.96
C PHE A 353 -5.38 10.41 -15.35
N SER A 354 -4.63 9.75 -14.47
CA SER A 354 -3.31 9.18 -14.79
C SER A 354 -3.40 8.14 -15.92
N VAL A 355 -4.39 7.26 -15.87
CA VAL A 355 -4.63 6.25 -16.93
C VAL A 355 -4.97 6.90 -18.27
N GLN A 356 -5.66 8.04 -18.26
CA GLN A 356 -5.99 8.80 -19.49
C GLN A 356 -4.81 9.66 -20.01
N GLY A 357 -3.65 9.63 -19.35
CA GLY A 357 -2.49 10.46 -19.72
C GLY A 357 -2.73 11.95 -19.46
N ILE A 358 -3.67 12.30 -18.59
CA ILE A 358 -3.99 13.67 -18.22
C ILE A 358 -3.22 14.03 -16.95
N ASN A 359 -2.46 15.13 -16.99
CA ASN A 359 -1.78 15.63 -15.81
C ASN A 359 -2.81 16.20 -14.83
N VAL A 360 -2.96 15.54 -13.66
CA VAL A 360 -3.95 15.91 -12.65
C VAL A 360 -3.29 16.53 -11.42
N ASN A 361 -3.74 17.72 -11.03
CA ASN A 361 -3.50 18.29 -9.71
C ASN A 361 -4.72 17.96 -8.84
N ALA A 362 -4.65 16.87 -8.07
CA ALA A 362 -5.75 16.42 -7.24
C ALA A 362 -5.57 16.84 -5.78
N ILE A 363 -6.66 17.30 -5.18
CA ILE A 363 -6.70 17.83 -3.81
C ILE A 363 -7.88 17.19 -3.09
N CYS A 364 -7.64 16.65 -1.89
CA CYS A 364 -8.68 16.14 -1.00
C CYS A 364 -8.83 17.04 0.22
N LEU A 365 -10.03 17.56 0.43
CA LEU A 365 -10.40 18.33 1.61
C LEU A 365 -11.53 17.64 2.35
N HIS A 366 -11.30 17.30 3.60
CA HIS A 366 -12.31 16.69 4.44
C HIS A 366 -13.09 17.76 5.21
N HIS A 367 -14.37 17.53 5.49
CA HIS A 367 -15.23 18.49 6.20
C HIS A 367 -14.70 18.90 7.59
N TYR A 368 -13.95 18.04 8.28
CA TYR A 368 -13.33 18.38 9.57
C TYR A 368 -12.12 19.34 9.46
N MET A 369 -11.68 19.66 8.22
CA MET A 369 -10.65 20.67 7.96
C MET A 369 -11.22 22.09 7.95
N LEU A 370 -12.54 22.23 8.00
CA LEU A 370 -13.21 23.52 8.17
C LEU A 370 -12.88 24.11 9.55
N LEU A 371 -12.91 25.43 9.62
CA LEU A 371 -12.84 26.15 10.89
C LEU A 371 -14.13 25.93 11.70
N ALA A 372 -14.02 26.09 13.00
CA ALA A 372 -15.17 25.98 13.89
C ALA A 372 -16.30 26.94 13.45
N ASN A 373 -17.54 26.45 13.49
CA ASN A 373 -18.76 27.17 13.05
C ASN A 373 -18.92 27.42 11.55
N ILE A 374 -18.02 26.93 10.70
CA ILE A 374 -18.20 26.94 9.25
C ILE A 374 -18.90 25.64 8.82
N THR A 375 -19.90 25.76 7.96
CA THR A 375 -20.62 24.61 7.39
C THR A 375 -20.36 24.49 5.90
N SER A 376 -20.50 23.31 5.34
CA SER A 376 -20.37 23.08 3.89
C SER A 376 -21.30 23.95 3.05
N LYS A 377 -22.46 24.33 3.61
CA LYS A 377 -23.45 25.19 2.94
C LYS A 377 -22.98 26.63 2.76
N SER A 378 -22.06 27.12 3.61
CA SER A 378 -21.55 28.49 3.53
C SER A 378 -20.35 28.62 2.60
N LEU A 379 -19.81 27.53 2.05
CA LEU A 379 -18.63 27.57 1.16
C LEU A 379 -18.97 28.17 -0.20
N ASN A 380 -18.17 29.12 -0.62
CA ASN A 380 -18.22 29.72 -1.96
C ASN A 380 -16.93 29.39 -2.72
N TRP A 381 -16.98 28.39 -3.58
CA TRP A 381 -15.84 27.87 -4.34
C TRP A 381 -15.35 28.80 -5.45
N SER A 382 -16.08 29.88 -5.74
CA SER A 382 -15.67 30.93 -6.68
C SER A 382 -15.00 32.12 -5.99
N ASN A 383 -14.84 32.12 -4.67
CA ASN A 383 -14.23 33.19 -3.89
C ASN A 383 -13.06 32.68 -3.05
N LEU A 384 -11.82 32.95 -3.51
CA LEU A 384 -10.60 32.47 -2.86
C LEU A 384 -10.48 32.93 -1.40
N ASN A 385 -10.71 34.22 -1.14
CA ASN A 385 -10.58 34.76 0.21
C ASN A 385 -11.56 34.12 1.19
N GLN A 386 -12.80 33.89 0.74
CA GLN A 386 -13.80 33.22 1.55
C GLN A 386 -13.44 31.76 1.81
N LEU A 387 -12.87 31.05 0.83
CA LEU A 387 -12.39 29.69 1.01
C LEU A 387 -11.23 29.63 2.02
N LEU A 388 -10.23 30.50 1.87
CA LEU A 388 -9.10 30.55 2.80
C LEU A 388 -9.57 30.83 4.24
N ASN A 389 -10.52 31.74 4.41
CA ASN A 389 -11.13 32.02 5.71
C ASN A 389 -12.04 30.91 6.23
N SER A 390 -12.33 29.89 5.44
CA SER A 390 -13.21 28.78 5.84
C SER A 390 -12.43 27.51 6.24
N PHE A 391 -11.19 27.37 5.83
CA PHE A 391 -10.38 26.19 6.09
C PHE A 391 -9.16 26.52 6.98
N LYS A 392 -8.64 25.52 7.67
CA LYS A 392 -7.39 25.60 8.43
C LYS A 392 -6.22 25.97 7.52
N GLU A 393 -5.27 26.74 8.02
CA GLU A 393 -4.13 27.30 7.27
C GLU A 393 -3.32 26.22 6.51
N ASP A 394 -3.14 25.03 7.08
CA ASP A 394 -2.43 23.91 6.46
C ASP A 394 -2.99 23.50 5.08
N ASN A 395 -4.18 23.95 4.72
CA ASN A 395 -4.85 23.64 3.46
C ASN A 395 -4.81 24.81 2.46
N HIS A 396 -4.33 25.99 2.85
CA HIS A 396 -4.38 27.19 2.02
C HIS A 396 -3.61 27.04 0.72
N GLU A 397 -2.38 26.52 0.74
CA GLU A 397 -1.57 26.31 -0.47
C GLU A 397 -2.29 25.39 -1.48
N LYS A 398 -2.93 24.33 -0.99
CA LYS A 398 -3.69 23.39 -1.83
C LYS A 398 -4.89 24.08 -2.48
N ILE A 399 -5.64 24.87 -1.70
CA ILE A 399 -6.79 25.61 -2.17
C ILE A 399 -6.38 26.65 -3.22
N ILE A 400 -5.30 27.41 -2.98
CA ILE A 400 -4.74 28.39 -3.92
C ILE A 400 -4.33 27.72 -5.21
N SER A 401 -3.65 26.58 -5.15
CA SER A 401 -3.23 25.81 -6.32
C SER A 401 -4.41 25.39 -7.19
N TRP A 402 -5.47 24.84 -6.58
CA TRP A 402 -6.68 24.47 -7.32
C TRP A 402 -7.39 25.71 -7.89
N PHE A 403 -7.56 26.75 -7.08
CA PHE A 403 -8.30 27.95 -7.45
C PHE A 403 -7.70 28.64 -8.67
N ASN A 404 -6.37 28.68 -8.78
CA ASN A 404 -5.65 29.34 -9.88
C ASN A 404 -5.56 28.49 -11.16
N SER A 405 -6.04 27.25 -11.15
CA SER A 405 -6.00 26.38 -12.32
C SER A 405 -7.06 26.76 -13.35
N LYS A 406 -6.74 26.58 -14.66
CA LYS A 406 -7.67 26.89 -15.75
C LYS A 406 -8.82 25.89 -15.86
N ASN A 407 -8.52 24.60 -15.77
CA ASN A 407 -9.51 23.52 -15.87
C ASN A 407 -9.74 22.95 -14.48
N LYS A 408 -10.89 23.20 -13.89
CA LYS A 408 -11.21 22.84 -12.51
C LYS A 408 -12.42 21.92 -12.46
N LEU A 409 -12.29 20.84 -11.68
CA LEU A 409 -13.38 19.93 -11.34
C LEU A 409 -13.54 19.93 -9.81
N LEU A 410 -14.74 20.21 -9.36
CA LEU A 410 -15.14 20.10 -7.95
C LEU A 410 -16.03 18.87 -7.78
N LEU A 411 -15.58 17.93 -6.97
CA LEU A 411 -16.32 16.73 -6.62
C LEU A 411 -16.72 16.78 -5.15
N TYR A 412 -18.01 16.71 -4.89
CA TYR A 412 -18.51 16.45 -3.55
C TYR A 412 -18.62 14.94 -3.34
N SER A 413 -18.11 14.43 -2.22
CA SER A 413 -18.15 13.02 -1.89
C SER A 413 -18.80 12.79 -0.53
N GLY A 414 -19.93 12.15 -0.52
CA GLY A 414 -20.62 11.66 0.68
C GLY A 414 -21.46 12.66 1.45
N LEU A 415 -21.05 13.87 1.60
CA LEU A 415 -21.50 14.90 2.55
C LEU A 415 -22.99 15.19 2.65
N LEU A 416 -23.78 14.78 1.71
CA LEU A 416 -25.16 15.18 1.71
C LEU A 416 -26.03 14.06 2.28
N GLY A 417 -26.12 14.20 3.57
CA GLY A 417 -27.12 13.54 4.37
C GLY A 417 -27.13 12.05 4.21
N GLY A 418 -26.13 11.43 4.70
CA GLY A 418 -26.12 10.01 4.90
C GLY A 418 -26.99 9.27 3.93
N ASN A 419 -26.50 8.26 3.39
CA ASN A 419 -27.22 7.32 2.59
C ASN A 419 -28.70 7.34 2.91
N TYR A 420 -29.56 7.31 1.91
CA TYR A 420 -30.97 6.99 2.16
C TYR A 420 -31.10 5.70 2.99
N ALA A 421 -30.17 4.75 2.85
CA ALA A 421 -30.04 3.61 3.74
C ALA A 421 -29.79 4.05 5.20
N PHE A 422 -28.99 5.08 5.45
CA PHE A 422 -28.87 5.70 6.77
C PHE A 422 -30.09 6.54 7.16
N GLY A 423 -30.81 7.12 6.22
CA GLY A 423 -32.11 7.74 6.49
C GLY A 423 -33.10 6.75 7.07
N VAL A 424 -33.13 5.53 6.57
CA VAL A 424 -33.89 4.40 7.09
C VAL A 424 -33.24 3.80 8.34
N LEU A 425 -31.92 3.84 8.44
CA LEU A 425 -31.12 3.25 9.54
C LEU A 425 -30.72 4.26 10.63
N ARG A 426 -30.98 5.56 10.48
CA ARG A 426 -30.62 6.60 11.44
C ARG A 426 -31.16 6.45 12.87
N PRO A 427 -32.17 5.64 13.14
CA PRO A 427 -32.46 5.25 14.52
C PRO A 427 -31.35 4.46 15.20
N LEU A 428 -30.27 4.13 14.45
CA LEU A 428 -29.10 3.38 14.90
C LEU A 428 -27.98 4.25 15.50
N GLN A 429 -28.29 5.41 16.09
CA GLN A 429 -27.30 6.18 16.85
C GLN A 429 -26.84 5.38 18.07
N GLY A 430 -25.74 4.65 17.92
CA GLY A 430 -24.99 4.11 19.02
C GLY A 430 -24.22 5.24 19.74
N GLU A 431 -24.20 5.23 21.06
CA GLU A 431 -23.28 6.07 21.84
C GLU A 431 -21.89 5.46 21.80
N ARG A 432 -20.87 6.31 21.65
CA ARG A 432 -19.48 5.91 21.89
C ARG A 432 -19.23 5.85 23.39
N ILE A 433 -19.07 4.66 23.93
CA ILE A 433 -18.64 4.43 25.32
C ILE A 433 -17.24 3.84 25.23
N ASP A 434 -16.25 4.48 25.86
CA ASP A 434 -14.83 4.06 25.90
C ASP A 434 -14.20 3.78 24.53
N GLY A 435 -14.52 4.62 23.53
CA GLY A 435 -13.97 4.48 22.20
C GLY A 435 -14.60 3.36 21.34
N LYS A 436 -15.51 2.56 21.89
CA LYS A 436 -16.24 1.51 21.17
C LYS A 436 -17.67 1.94 20.90
N TYR A 437 -18.16 1.62 19.70
CA TYR A 437 -19.57 1.80 19.34
C TYR A 437 -20.40 0.75 20.09
N VAL A 438 -21.27 1.19 21.02
CA VAL A 438 -22.21 0.32 21.73
C VAL A 438 -23.58 0.51 21.11
N LYS A 439 -24.14 -0.56 20.53
CA LYS A 439 -25.50 -0.58 19.97
C LYS A 439 -26.52 -0.36 21.10
N LYS A 440 -27.30 0.73 21.05
CA LYS A 440 -28.56 0.80 21.77
C LYS A 440 -29.65 0.13 20.93
N ASN A 441 -30.63 -0.54 21.57
CA ASN A 441 -31.76 -1.22 20.94
C ASN A 441 -32.31 -0.41 19.75
N CYS A 442 -31.92 -0.81 18.55
CA CYS A 442 -32.31 -0.15 17.32
C CYS A 442 -33.60 -0.76 16.82
N PRO A 443 -34.63 0.05 16.49
CA PRO A 443 -35.80 -0.47 15.79
C PRO A 443 -35.31 -1.11 14.47
N ARG A 444 -35.72 -2.34 14.21
CA ARG A 444 -35.45 -3.03 12.95
C ARG A 444 -35.96 -2.18 11.79
N ILE A 445 -35.20 -2.14 10.69
CA ILE A 445 -35.66 -1.53 9.45
C ILE A 445 -36.91 -2.27 9.03
N PRO A 446 -38.03 -1.55 8.71
CA PRO A 446 -39.24 -2.20 8.28
C PRO A 446 -38.99 -3.08 7.05
N LEU A 447 -39.47 -4.32 7.10
CA LEU A 447 -39.52 -5.18 5.92
C LEU A 447 -40.63 -4.68 5.02
N VAL A 448 -40.37 -4.62 3.73
CA VAL A 448 -41.32 -4.25 2.71
C VAL A 448 -41.26 -5.26 1.56
N TYR A 449 -42.43 -5.64 1.04
CA TYR A 449 -42.58 -6.56 -0.09
C TYR A 449 -43.06 -5.84 -1.34
N LYS A 450 -43.54 -4.59 -1.19
CA LYS A 450 -44.02 -3.71 -2.26
C LYS A 450 -43.69 -2.26 -1.94
N GLU A 451 -43.65 -1.40 -2.98
CA GLU A 451 -43.34 0.02 -2.83
C GLU A 451 -44.36 0.81 -1.98
N ASP A 452 -45.63 0.43 -2.05
CA ASP A 452 -46.73 1.04 -1.29
C ASP A 452 -46.69 0.74 0.21
N GLU A 453 -45.92 -0.24 0.62
CA GLU A 453 -45.67 -0.56 2.03
C GLU A 453 -44.60 0.36 2.68
N ILE A 454 -43.89 1.17 1.90
CA ILE A 454 -42.90 2.12 2.44
C ILE A 454 -43.65 3.23 3.18
N LYS A 455 -43.41 3.35 4.48
CA LYS A 455 -44.06 4.33 5.33
C LYS A 455 -43.89 5.76 4.82
N ASP A 456 -44.91 6.55 4.81
CA ASP A 456 -44.91 7.97 4.42
C ASP A 456 -43.86 8.79 5.18
N THR A 457 -43.59 8.45 6.43
CA THR A 457 -42.54 9.09 7.23
C THR A 457 -41.15 8.94 6.61
N ILE A 458 -40.83 7.78 6.02
CA ILE A 458 -39.60 7.50 5.32
C ILE A 458 -39.57 8.30 4.01
N ILE A 459 -40.63 8.22 3.22
CA ILE A 459 -40.76 8.93 1.95
C ILE A 459 -40.61 10.44 2.15
N ASN A 460 -41.28 10.99 3.16
CA ASN A 460 -41.22 12.43 3.47
C ASN A 460 -39.82 12.85 3.96
N SER A 461 -39.14 12.02 4.73
CA SER A 461 -37.74 12.25 5.12
C SER A 461 -36.84 12.30 3.90
N TRP A 462 -36.95 11.35 2.96
CA TRP A 462 -36.20 11.33 1.73
C TRP A 462 -36.50 12.54 0.85
N LYS A 463 -37.76 12.88 0.64
CA LYS A 463 -38.16 14.08 -0.11
C LYS A 463 -37.54 15.35 0.46
N SER A 464 -37.51 15.48 1.77
CA SER A 464 -36.89 16.62 2.45
C SER A 464 -35.39 16.68 2.20
N GLN A 465 -34.70 15.54 2.31
CA GLN A 465 -33.29 15.45 2.05
C GLN A 465 -32.94 15.76 0.58
N ILE A 466 -33.65 15.16 -0.38
CA ILE A 466 -33.42 15.38 -1.80
C ILE A 466 -33.65 16.85 -2.20
N LYS A 467 -34.61 17.53 -1.57
CA LYS A 467 -34.82 18.97 -1.77
C LYS A 467 -33.64 19.80 -1.31
N VAL A 468 -33.03 19.47 -0.17
CA VAL A 468 -31.81 20.11 0.30
C VAL A 468 -30.66 19.87 -0.70
N TYR A 469 -30.58 18.67 -1.27
CA TYR A 469 -29.61 18.36 -2.31
C TYR A 469 -29.82 19.19 -3.57
N LYS A 470 -31.06 19.34 -4.01
CA LYS A 470 -31.41 20.19 -5.15
C LYS A 470 -30.95 21.64 -4.95
N GLU A 471 -31.21 22.19 -3.75
CA GLU A 471 -30.78 23.55 -3.40
C GLU A 471 -29.23 23.68 -3.47
N ASP A 472 -28.50 22.72 -2.91
CA ASP A 472 -27.03 22.74 -2.95
C ASP A 472 -26.49 22.55 -4.38
N ILE A 473 -27.06 21.67 -5.18
CA ILE A 473 -26.69 21.49 -6.59
C ILE A 473 -26.95 22.79 -7.37
N CYS A 474 -28.12 23.41 -7.20
CA CYS A 474 -28.43 24.67 -7.86
C CYS A 474 -27.45 25.78 -7.50
N ARG A 475 -27.07 25.88 -6.23
CA ARG A 475 -26.08 26.84 -5.75
C ARG A 475 -24.69 26.58 -6.31
N LEU A 476 -24.24 25.32 -6.33
CA LEU A 476 -22.88 24.94 -6.73
C LEU A 476 -22.71 24.97 -8.26
N LYS A 477 -23.69 24.51 -9.04
CA LYS A 477 -23.63 24.53 -10.50
C LYS A 477 -23.69 25.93 -11.11
N SER A 478 -24.24 26.90 -10.37
CA SER A 478 -24.39 28.28 -10.82
C SER A 478 -23.14 29.15 -10.56
N GLN A 479 -22.13 28.61 -9.88
CA GLN A 479 -20.88 29.33 -9.61
C GLN A 479 -19.92 29.13 -10.79
N ASP A 480 -19.32 30.24 -11.27
CA ASP A 480 -18.39 30.21 -12.39
C ASP A 480 -17.02 29.65 -12.03
N GLY A 481 -16.34 29.13 -13.03
CA GLY A 481 -14.91 28.79 -12.96
C GLY A 481 -14.58 27.34 -12.64
N TYR A 482 -15.55 26.45 -12.50
CA TYR A 482 -15.30 25.00 -12.35
C TYR A 482 -16.49 24.16 -12.85
N TYR A 483 -16.23 22.86 -13.12
CA TYR A 483 -17.26 21.84 -13.31
C TYR A 483 -17.60 21.21 -11.95
N PHE A 484 -18.86 21.01 -11.69
CA PHE A 484 -19.34 20.42 -10.44
C PHE A 484 -19.96 19.04 -10.67
N HIS A 485 -19.65 18.10 -9.79
CA HIS A 485 -20.37 16.83 -9.72
C HIS A 485 -20.36 16.26 -8.29
N TRP A 486 -21.40 15.51 -7.99
CA TRP A 486 -21.59 14.92 -6.68
C TRP A 486 -21.54 13.40 -6.72
N ILE A 487 -20.63 12.81 -5.98
CA ILE A 487 -20.49 11.36 -5.81
C ILE A 487 -21.30 10.96 -4.57
N ALA A 488 -22.48 10.39 -4.78
CA ALA A 488 -23.28 9.88 -3.67
C ALA A 488 -22.57 8.73 -2.94
N SER A 489 -22.83 8.62 -1.64
CA SER A 489 -22.32 7.51 -0.83
C SER A 489 -22.77 6.15 -1.38
N PRO A 490 -21.95 5.09 -1.21
CA PRO A 490 -22.30 3.76 -1.68
C PRO A 490 -23.50 3.16 -0.94
N ILE A 491 -24.18 2.22 -1.57
CA ILE A 491 -25.17 1.37 -0.92
C ILE A 491 -24.44 0.35 -0.02
N LEU A 492 -25.09 -0.06 1.06
CA LEU A 492 -24.54 -1.04 1.98
C LEU A 492 -24.23 -2.36 1.28
N SER A 493 -23.15 -3.00 1.70
CA SER A 493 -22.86 -4.39 1.36
C SER A 493 -23.82 -5.33 2.10
N VAL A 494 -23.96 -6.57 1.61
CA VAL A 494 -24.72 -7.64 2.30
C VAL A 494 -24.23 -7.82 3.73
N LYS A 495 -22.91 -7.84 3.94
CA LYS A 495 -22.31 -7.99 5.28
C LYS A 495 -22.67 -6.85 6.23
N ALA A 496 -22.56 -5.61 5.76
CA ALA A 496 -22.91 -4.44 6.56
C ALA A 496 -24.43 -4.42 6.87
N ALA A 497 -25.27 -4.71 5.88
CA ALA A 497 -26.73 -4.76 6.05
C ALA A 497 -27.16 -5.88 7.02
N SER A 498 -26.56 -7.07 6.93
CA SER A 498 -26.83 -8.17 7.86
C SER A 498 -26.46 -7.81 9.29
N ALA A 499 -25.30 -7.18 9.49
CA ALA A 499 -24.86 -6.73 10.82
C ALA A 499 -25.77 -5.63 11.42
N TRP A 500 -26.34 -4.76 10.58
CA TRP A 500 -27.10 -3.58 11.02
C TRP A 500 -28.60 -3.80 11.06
N ALA A 501 -29.16 -4.56 10.10
CA ALA A 501 -30.59 -4.75 9.94
C ALA A 501 -31.07 -6.20 10.18
N GLY A 502 -30.14 -7.14 10.20
CA GLY A 502 -30.39 -8.57 10.37
C GLY A 502 -30.54 -9.32 9.04
N GLU A 503 -30.39 -10.65 9.11
CA GLU A 503 -30.42 -11.53 7.93
C GLU A 503 -31.79 -11.54 7.21
N GLU A 504 -32.87 -11.38 7.94
CA GLU A 504 -34.22 -11.33 7.37
C GLU A 504 -34.38 -10.16 6.40
N TYR A 505 -33.83 -8.99 6.72
CA TYR A 505 -33.82 -7.83 5.83
C TYR A 505 -33.02 -8.07 4.56
N VAL A 506 -31.90 -8.74 4.69
CA VAL A 506 -31.04 -9.08 3.53
C VAL A 506 -31.76 -10.03 2.58
N ASN A 507 -32.50 -10.99 3.11
CA ASN A 507 -33.06 -12.09 2.33
C ASN A 507 -34.44 -11.80 1.72
N ASN A 508 -35.16 -10.80 2.20
CA ASN A 508 -36.55 -10.56 1.77
C ASN A 508 -36.69 -9.61 0.56
N GLY A 509 -35.58 -9.05 0.02
CA GLY A 509 -35.63 -8.14 -1.12
C GLY A 509 -36.01 -6.69 -0.81
N SER A 510 -36.29 -6.33 0.45
CA SER A 510 -36.63 -4.94 0.86
C SER A 510 -35.67 -3.89 0.35
N GLN A 511 -34.36 -4.18 0.33
CA GLN A 511 -33.36 -3.23 -0.14
C GLN A 511 -33.56 -2.82 -1.60
N SER A 512 -33.90 -3.77 -2.46
CA SER A 512 -34.18 -3.49 -3.88
C SER A 512 -35.40 -2.58 -4.05
N ILE A 513 -36.44 -2.81 -3.25
CA ILE A 513 -37.69 -1.99 -3.25
C ILE A 513 -37.39 -0.56 -2.77
N TYR A 514 -36.61 -0.42 -1.68
CA TYR A 514 -36.16 0.88 -1.19
C TYR A 514 -35.32 1.63 -2.21
N ASN A 515 -34.35 0.95 -2.85
CA ASN A 515 -33.50 1.54 -3.88
C ASN A 515 -34.32 2.07 -5.05
N LYS A 516 -35.26 1.27 -5.54
CA LYS A 516 -36.11 1.64 -6.66
C LYS A 516 -36.94 2.88 -6.34
N ARG A 517 -37.61 2.92 -5.18
CA ARG A 517 -38.43 4.07 -4.77
C ARG A 517 -37.60 5.33 -4.55
N TYR A 518 -36.42 5.20 -3.97
CA TYR A 518 -35.52 6.33 -3.78
C TYR A 518 -35.00 6.90 -5.12
N SER A 519 -34.66 6.03 -6.09
CA SER A 519 -34.26 6.45 -7.44
C SER A 519 -35.38 7.24 -8.13
N GLN A 520 -36.65 6.78 -8.03
CA GLN A 520 -37.77 7.50 -8.57
C GLN A 520 -37.93 8.89 -7.94
N LEU A 521 -37.75 8.99 -6.62
CA LEU A 521 -37.81 10.29 -5.93
C LEU A 521 -36.68 11.23 -6.33
N LEU A 522 -35.48 10.71 -6.59
CA LEU A 522 -34.37 11.50 -7.16
C LEU A 522 -34.74 12.04 -8.54
N GLU A 523 -35.28 11.22 -9.44
CA GLU A 523 -35.76 11.63 -10.76
C GLU A 523 -36.89 12.67 -10.66
N GLU A 524 -37.89 12.44 -9.82
CA GLU A 524 -39.04 13.33 -9.60
C GLU A 524 -38.62 14.72 -9.08
N ILE A 525 -37.66 14.78 -8.15
CA ILE A 525 -37.30 16.02 -7.46
C ILE A 525 -36.16 16.76 -8.14
N LEU A 526 -35.12 16.05 -8.56
CA LEU A 526 -33.93 16.66 -9.22
C LEU A 526 -34.21 17.01 -10.67
N GLY A 527 -34.97 16.18 -11.41
CA GLY A 527 -35.24 16.39 -12.83
C GLY A 527 -33.90 16.47 -13.62
N GLU A 528 -33.72 17.56 -14.36
CA GLU A 528 -32.50 17.80 -15.16
C GLU A 528 -31.21 17.88 -14.30
N ASP A 529 -31.33 18.18 -13.02
CA ASP A 529 -30.19 18.27 -12.09
C ASP A 529 -29.65 16.90 -11.68
N LEU A 530 -30.36 15.81 -11.99
CA LEU A 530 -29.92 14.45 -11.72
C LEU A 530 -28.56 14.15 -12.42
N LYS A 531 -28.26 14.78 -13.54
CA LYS A 531 -26.97 14.64 -14.24
C LYS A 531 -25.76 15.04 -13.41
N TYR A 532 -25.95 15.84 -12.36
CA TYR A 532 -24.88 16.24 -11.44
C TYR A 532 -24.69 15.27 -10.27
N VAL A 533 -25.42 14.19 -10.21
CA VAL A 533 -25.36 13.21 -9.10
C VAL A 533 -25.05 11.83 -9.61
N SER A 534 -23.93 11.27 -9.17
CA SER A 534 -23.58 9.87 -9.42
C SER A 534 -24.22 8.99 -8.35
N PHE A 535 -25.41 8.47 -8.63
CA PHE A 535 -26.04 7.45 -7.80
C PHE A 535 -25.60 6.07 -8.28
N PRO A 536 -25.49 5.05 -7.39
CA PRO A 536 -25.13 3.70 -7.80
C PRO A 536 -26.10 3.15 -8.84
N ASP A 537 -25.59 2.89 -10.04
CA ASP A 537 -26.37 2.27 -11.09
C ASP A 537 -26.58 0.78 -10.80
N LYS A 538 -27.55 0.16 -11.46
CA LYS A 538 -27.88 -1.27 -11.31
C LYS A 538 -26.68 -2.19 -11.52
N GLU A 539 -25.72 -1.81 -12.34
CA GLU A 539 -24.49 -2.58 -12.61
C GLU A 539 -23.56 -2.73 -11.40
N PHE A 540 -23.68 -1.87 -10.39
CA PHE A 540 -22.89 -1.94 -9.15
C PHE A 540 -23.58 -2.74 -8.05
N LEU A 541 -24.79 -3.19 -8.29
CA LEU A 541 -25.63 -3.88 -7.33
C LEU A 541 -25.86 -5.34 -7.72
N GLU A 542 -26.00 -6.18 -6.73
CA GLU A 542 -26.55 -7.52 -6.91
C GLU A 542 -28.08 -7.45 -7.08
N MET A 543 -28.70 -8.57 -7.51
CA MET A 543 -30.16 -8.64 -7.73
C MET A 543 -30.98 -8.30 -6.48
N ASN A 544 -30.42 -8.52 -5.29
CA ASN A 544 -31.04 -8.17 -4.00
C ASN A 544 -30.93 -6.68 -3.64
N GLY A 545 -30.32 -5.84 -4.48
CA GLY A 545 -30.18 -4.40 -4.30
C GLY A 545 -29.02 -3.95 -3.41
N PHE A 546 -28.15 -4.84 -2.98
CA PHE A 546 -26.95 -4.52 -2.22
C PHE A 546 -25.74 -4.32 -3.13
N LEU A 547 -24.70 -3.63 -2.60
CA LEU A 547 -23.45 -3.44 -3.31
C LEU A 547 -22.82 -4.79 -3.64
N SER A 548 -22.48 -4.99 -4.93
CA SER A 548 -21.83 -6.21 -5.38
C SER A 548 -20.51 -6.46 -4.66
N ASN A 549 -20.19 -7.72 -4.40
CA ASN A 549 -18.95 -8.16 -3.76
C ASN A 549 -17.70 -7.64 -4.48
N THR A 550 -17.76 -7.41 -5.80
CA THR A 550 -16.68 -6.82 -6.60
C THR A 550 -16.29 -5.40 -6.12
N PHE A 551 -17.22 -4.65 -5.54
CA PHE A 551 -17.02 -3.28 -5.10
C PHE A 551 -16.90 -3.13 -3.57
N GLN A 552 -16.85 -4.24 -2.84
CA GLN A 552 -16.62 -4.24 -1.40
C GLN A 552 -15.12 -4.24 -1.09
N ILE A 553 -14.74 -3.65 0.04
CA ILE A 553 -13.36 -3.72 0.51
C ILE A 553 -13.09 -5.14 1.03
N PRO A 554 -12.10 -5.87 0.50
CA PRO A 554 -11.77 -7.21 0.98
C PRO A 554 -11.30 -7.17 2.44
N ASN A 555 -11.77 -8.12 3.25
CA ASN A 555 -11.28 -8.37 4.62
C ASN A 555 -11.54 -7.29 5.68
N ILE A 556 -12.52 -6.41 5.48
CA ILE A 556 -12.91 -5.44 6.49
C ILE A 556 -13.99 -6.01 7.44
N ILE A 557 -14.01 -5.47 8.66
CA ILE A 557 -14.96 -5.76 9.73
C ILE A 557 -16.39 -5.69 9.19
N GLN A 558 -17.25 -6.62 9.61
CA GLN A 558 -18.64 -6.79 9.14
C GLN A 558 -19.51 -5.53 9.14
N GLU A 559 -19.08 -4.46 9.81
CA GLU A 559 -19.85 -3.22 9.99
C GLU A 559 -19.41 -2.06 9.08
N ASP A 560 -18.42 -2.27 8.19
CA ASP A 560 -17.90 -1.19 7.35
C ASP A 560 -18.85 -0.86 6.19
N ILE A 561 -19.16 0.42 6.06
CA ILE A 561 -20.06 0.98 5.05
C ILE A 561 -19.35 1.51 3.82
N HIS A 562 -17.99 1.46 3.82
CA HIS A 562 -17.21 2.00 2.72
C HIS A 562 -17.13 1.01 1.56
N ALA A 563 -17.11 1.54 0.35
CA ALA A 563 -16.87 0.77 -0.87
C ALA A 563 -15.39 0.81 -1.26
N SER A 564 -14.99 -0.15 -2.09
CA SER A 564 -13.63 -0.19 -2.64
C SER A 564 -13.35 0.98 -3.59
N ASP A 565 -12.07 1.28 -3.77
CA ASP A 565 -11.61 2.31 -4.72
C ASP A 565 -12.12 2.04 -6.15
N LEU A 566 -12.34 0.77 -6.51
CA LEU A 566 -12.88 0.38 -7.81
C LEU A 566 -14.28 0.96 -8.08
N LEU A 567 -15.17 1.00 -7.07
CA LEU A 567 -16.48 1.65 -7.23
C LEU A 567 -16.32 3.14 -7.55
N TYR A 568 -15.44 3.83 -6.83
CA TYR A 568 -15.19 5.26 -7.05
C TYR A 568 -14.54 5.52 -8.41
N GLN A 569 -13.64 4.64 -8.88
CA GLN A 569 -13.07 4.71 -10.24
C GLN A 569 -14.17 4.65 -11.30
N LYS A 570 -15.09 3.70 -11.20
CA LYS A 570 -16.22 3.58 -12.14
C LYS A 570 -17.14 4.80 -12.12
N LYS A 571 -17.41 5.35 -10.93
CA LYS A 571 -18.19 6.59 -10.81
C LYS A 571 -17.49 7.77 -11.47
N ILE A 572 -16.19 7.95 -11.26
CA ILE A 572 -15.39 9.03 -11.85
C ILE A 572 -15.28 8.86 -13.37
N GLU A 573 -15.10 7.64 -13.86
CA GLU A 573 -15.12 7.33 -15.30
C GLU A 573 -16.42 7.85 -15.94
N LYS A 574 -17.59 7.53 -15.39
CA LYS A 574 -18.90 8.00 -15.87
C LYS A 574 -19.04 9.53 -15.83
N ILE A 575 -18.62 10.15 -14.74
CA ILE A 575 -18.61 11.61 -14.61
C ILE A 575 -17.79 12.23 -15.74
N CYS A 576 -16.59 11.73 -15.97
CA CYS A 576 -15.71 12.28 -17.00
C CYS A 576 -16.21 12.02 -18.43
N GLN A 577 -16.91 10.91 -18.66
CA GLN A 577 -17.59 10.65 -19.95
C GLN A 577 -18.74 11.63 -20.19
N SER A 578 -19.46 12.04 -19.16
CA SER A 578 -20.56 13.03 -19.27
C SER A 578 -20.05 14.47 -19.46
N LEU A 579 -18.79 14.76 -19.17
CA LEU A 579 -18.15 16.06 -19.34
C LEU A 579 -17.48 16.24 -20.74
N ARG A 580 -17.40 15.16 -21.53
CA ARG A 580 -16.94 15.19 -22.93
C ARG A 580 -18.09 15.52 -23.86
#